data_c8f88c6dd286292abddf4895a0502050
#
_entry.id   c8f88c6dd286292abddf4895a0502050
#
_cell.length_a   1.000
_cell.length_b   1.000
_cell.length_c   1.000
_cell.angle_alpha   90.00
_cell.angle_beta   90.00
_cell.angle_gamma   90.00
#
_symmetry.space_group_name_H-M   'P 1'
#
loop_
_entity.id
_entity.type
_entity.pdbx_description
1 polymer ?
#
loop_
_entity_poly.entity_id
_entity_poly.type
_entity_poly.pdbx_seq_one_letter_code
_entity_poly.pdbx_strand_id
1 'polypeptide(L)'
;EVRAEKLILAAGLGAAKLGPMLGFRGLVRPQRGQVLITEKLPKTIYRPSLIARQVDEGGIQIGATNEEVGFDDDVTPEGLATLAAQAIQAYPSLAKAQLVRSWASLRVMSPDGLPIYQQSRSMPGAFLVTCHSGITLSAVHGRRMADWFEGAPDMELEVFSEDRFPLS
;
A
#
# COMPACT_ATOMS: atom_id res chain seq x y z
N GLU A 1 -13.56 -24.62 -14.24
CA GLU A 1 -12.45 -24.19 -15.10
C GLU A 1 -12.86 -22.91 -15.80
N VAL A 2 -12.01 -21.86 -15.72
CA VAL A 2 -12.20 -20.59 -16.44
C VAL A 2 -11.10 -20.49 -17.48
N ARG A 3 -11.46 -20.16 -18.72
CA ARG A 3 -10.53 -19.90 -19.82
C ARG A 3 -10.59 -18.44 -20.19
N ALA A 4 -9.44 -17.79 -20.31
CA ALA A 4 -9.32 -16.40 -20.71
C ALA A 4 -8.09 -16.20 -21.60
N GLU A 5 -8.15 -15.26 -22.52
CA GLU A 5 -7.02 -14.87 -23.35
C GLU A 5 -6.00 -14.04 -22.56
N LYS A 6 -6.48 -13.26 -21.59
CA LYS A 6 -5.66 -12.38 -20.75
C LYS A 6 -5.97 -12.60 -19.28
N LEU A 7 -4.94 -12.56 -18.46
CA LEU A 7 -5.01 -12.67 -17.00
C LEU A 7 -4.25 -11.51 -16.38
N ILE A 8 -4.90 -10.76 -15.50
CA ILE A 8 -4.28 -9.67 -14.76
C ILE A 8 -4.15 -10.08 -13.30
N LEU A 9 -2.90 -10.25 -12.83
CA LEU A 9 -2.60 -10.54 -11.44
C LEU A 9 -2.51 -9.23 -10.64
N ALA A 10 -3.60 -8.84 -10.01
CA ALA A 10 -3.68 -7.67 -9.12
C ALA A 10 -3.96 -8.09 -7.66
N ALA A 11 -3.26 -9.12 -7.18
CA ALA A 11 -3.54 -9.81 -5.92
C ALA A 11 -2.84 -9.20 -4.70
N GLY A 12 -2.24 -8.02 -4.82
CA GLY A 12 -1.51 -7.39 -3.71
C GLY A 12 -0.42 -8.30 -3.15
N LEU A 13 -0.41 -8.58 -1.84
CA LEU A 13 0.54 -9.51 -1.21
C LEU A 13 0.46 -10.94 -1.75
N GLY A 14 -0.69 -11.35 -2.27
CA GLY A 14 -0.85 -12.65 -2.92
C GLY A 14 0.01 -12.83 -4.17
N ALA A 15 0.50 -11.73 -4.76
CA ALA A 15 1.42 -11.79 -5.90
C ALA A 15 2.75 -12.49 -5.57
N ALA A 16 3.19 -12.46 -4.32
CA ALA A 16 4.38 -13.21 -3.88
C ALA A 16 4.23 -14.73 -4.11
N LYS A 17 3.03 -15.26 -3.87
CA LYS A 17 2.73 -16.70 -4.02
C LYS A 17 2.25 -17.05 -5.43
N LEU A 18 1.39 -16.23 -6.02
CA LEU A 18 0.76 -16.54 -7.31
C LEU A 18 1.64 -16.13 -8.49
N GLY A 19 2.47 -15.10 -8.32
CA GLY A 19 3.33 -14.57 -9.38
C GLY A 19 4.23 -15.62 -10.02
N PRO A 20 4.98 -16.44 -9.24
CA PRO A 20 5.85 -17.48 -9.80
C PRO A 20 5.13 -18.50 -10.68
N MET A 21 3.85 -18.77 -10.44
CA MET A 21 3.03 -19.66 -11.27
C MET A 21 2.76 -19.10 -12.68
N LEU A 22 2.94 -17.79 -12.85
CA LEU A 22 2.71 -17.04 -14.09
C LEU A 22 4.01 -16.50 -14.70
N GLY A 23 5.16 -16.90 -14.15
CA GLY A 23 6.47 -16.48 -14.61
C GLY A 23 6.95 -15.12 -14.09
N PHE A 24 6.32 -14.57 -13.03
CA PHE A 24 6.78 -13.38 -12.32
C PHE A 24 7.65 -13.74 -11.11
N ARG A 25 8.49 -12.81 -10.64
CA ARG A 25 9.44 -13.06 -9.54
C ARG A 25 8.80 -13.01 -8.15
N GLY A 26 7.58 -12.47 -8.01
CA GLY A 26 6.88 -12.40 -6.74
C GLY A 26 7.52 -11.43 -5.71
N LEU A 27 8.08 -10.33 -6.17
CA LEU A 27 8.92 -9.40 -5.40
C LEU A 27 8.17 -8.49 -4.42
N VAL A 28 7.09 -8.94 -3.82
CA VAL A 28 6.34 -8.15 -2.84
C VAL A 28 6.43 -8.76 -1.45
N ARG A 29 6.45 -7.88 -0.44
CA ARG A 29 6.48 -8.24 0.98
C ARG A 29 5.49 -7.41 1.78
N PRO A 30 4.98 -7.92 2.90
CA PRO A 30 4.15 -7.14 3.80
C PRO A 30 4.99 -6.15 4.62
N GLN A 31 4.41 -4.98 4.92
CA GLN A 31 4.91 -4.05 5.92
C GLN A 31 3.73 -3.58 6.77
N ARG A 32 3.78 -3.85 8.08
CA ARG A 32 2.73 -3.45 9.00
C ARG A 32 2.72 -1.94 9.22
N GLY A 33 1.51 -1.38 9.27
CA GLY A 33 1.25 -0.02 9.72
C GLY A 33 0.11 0.01 10.71
N GLN A 34 0.38 0.50 11.93
CA GLN A 34 -0.62 0.69 12.97
C GLN A 34 -1.16 2.12 12.92
N VAL A 35 -2.42 2.29 13.30
CA VAL A 35 -3.14 3.57 13.25
C VAL A 35 -3.99 3.73 14.51
N LEU A 36 -4.07 4.98 14.99
CA LEU A 36 -4.94 5.42 16.08
C LEU A 36 -6.03 6.35 15.57
N ILE A 37 -7.21 6.29 16.20
CA ILE A 37 -8.28 7.29 16.03
C ILE A 37 -8.65 7.85 17.39
N THR A 38 -8.73 9.20 17.46
CA THR A 38 -9.23 9.89 18.64
C THR A 38 -10.76 9.99 18.63
N GLU A 39 -11.33 10.37 19.76
CA GLU A 39 -12.67 10.92 19.85
C GLU A 39 -12.87 12.10 18.86
N LYS A 40 -14.12 12.51 18.67
CA LYS A 40 -14.44 13.70 17.87
C LYS A 40 -14.02 14.96 18.60
N LEU A 41 -13.15 15.73 17.96
CA LEU A 41 -12.63 16.98 18.49
C LEU A 41 -13.08 18.17 17.61
N PRO A 42 -13.16 19.38 18.15
CA PRO A 42 -13.30 20.57 17.33
C PRO A 42 -12.21 20.65 16.26
N LYS A 43 -12.47 21.38 15.16
CA LYS A 43 -11.47 21.49 14.09
C LYS A 43 -10.16 22.08 14.60
N THR A 44 -9.14 21.26 14.61
CA THR A 44 -7.81 21.55 15.13
C THR A 44 -6.74 21.41 14.05
N ILE A 45 -6.88 20.39 13.17
CA ILE A 45 -5.96 20.12 12.06
C ILE A 45 -6.65 20.48 10.75
N TYR A 46 -6.23 21.58 10.12
CA TYR A 46 -6.81 22.07 8.88
C TYR A 46 -6.22 21.44 7.62
N ARG A 47 -5.01 20.91 7.71
CA ARG A 47 -4.32 20.22 6.62
C ARG A 47 -3.67 18.94 7.14
N PRO A 48 -3.74 17.84 6.40
CA PRO A 48 -3.07 16.61 6.79
C PRO A 48 -1.55 16.81 6.84
N SER A 49 -0.93 16.13 7.78
CA SER A 49 0.54 15.98 7.90
C SER A 49 0.92 14.52 7.73
N LEU A 50 2.23 14.22 7.78
CA LEU A 50 2.72 12.83 7.79
C LEU A 50 2.35 12.06 9.07
N ILE A 51 1.95 12.78 10.14
CA ILE A 51 1.68 12.20 11.46
C ILE A 51 0.17 12.05 11.67
N ALA A 52 -0.62 13.06 11.27
CA ALA A 52 -2.04 13.11 11.61
C ALA A 52 -2.88 13.85 10.56
N ARG A 53 -4.13 13.44 10.45
CA ARG A 53 -5.17 14.17 9.73
C ARG A 53 -6.46 14.17 10.54
N GLN A 54 -7.23 15.25 10.47
CA GLN A 54 -8.57 15.29 11.03
C GLN A 54 -9.58 15.03 9.93
N VAL A 55 -10.47 14.07 10.16
CA VAL A 55 -11.58 13.75 9.25
C VAL A 55 -12.74 14.71 9.48
N ASP A 56 -13.70 14.78 8.55
CA ASP A 56 -14.80 15.73 8.60
C ASP A 56 -15.72 15.54 9.80
N GLU A 57 -15.84 14.30 10.30
CA GLU A 57 -16.61 13.96 11.49
C GLU A 57 -15.95 14.41 12.80
N GLY A 58 -14.73 14.93 12.75
CA GLY A 58 -13.99 15.49 13.89
C GLY A 58 -12.96 14.56 14.50
N GLY A 59 -12.95 13.25 14.19
CA GLY A 59 -11.92 12.32 14.65
C GLY A 59 -10.55 12.66 14.05
N ILE A 60 -9.48 12.43 14.80
CA ILE A 60 -8.12 12.59 14.30
C ILE A 60 -7.51 11.21 14.10
N GLN A 61 -7.15 10.92 12.87
CA GLN A 61 -6.37 9.74 12.51
C GLN A 61 -4.89 10.04 12.70
N ILE A 62 -4.22 9.22 13.50
CA ILE A 62 -2.79 9.30 13.81
C ILE A 62 -2.13 8.05 13.25
N GLY A 63 -1.08 8.20 12.48
CA GLY A 63 -0.38 7.06 11.88
C GLY A 63 0.47 7.47 10.68
N ALA A 64 1.20 6.50 10.21
CA ALA A 64 1.19 5.11 10.65
C ALA A 64 2.61 4.67 11.01
N THR A 65 2.74 3.55 11.73
CA THR A 65 4.04 2.90 11.91
C THR A 65 4.54 2.25 10.61
N ASN A 66 5.82 1.86 10.56
CA ASN A 66 6.42 1.08 9.47
C ASN A 66 7.22 -0.07 10.09
N GLU A 67 6.67 -1.29 10.02
CA GLU A 67 7.20 -2.43 10.75
C GLU A 67 7.37 -3.66 9.85
N GLU A 68 8.55 -4.26 9.89
CA GLU A 68 8.88 -5.47 9.13
C GLU A 68 8.65 -6.71 10.02
N VAL A 69 7.40 -7.12 10.14
CA VAL A 69 6.96 -8.19 11.04
C VAL A 69 6.31 -9.37 10.30
N GLY A 70 6.53 -9.45 9.00
CA GLY A 70 5.91 -10.49 8.18
C GLY A 70 4.39 -10.26 8.05
N PHE A 71 3.61 -11.33 8.11
CA PHE A 71 2.15 -11.30 7.97
C PHE A 71 1.40 -11.05 9.30
N ASP A 72 2.09 -10.57 10.32
CA ASP A 72 1.46 -10.16 11.57
C ASP A 72 0.77 -8.80 11.38
N ASP A 73 -0.55 -8.75 11.53
CA ASP A 73 -1.39 -7.55 11.43
C ASP A 73 -2.04 -7.15 12.78
N ASP A 74 -1.52 -7.68 13.88
CA ASP A 74 -1.94 -7.30 15.23
C ASP A 74 -1.43 -5.91 15.63
N VAL A 75 -2.19 -5.26 16.52
CA VAL A 75 -1.82 -3.98 17.13
C VAL A 75 -0.96 -4.25 18.37
N THR A 76 0.09 -3.46 18.56
CA THR A 76 0.98 -3.58 19.73
C THR A 76 0.95 -2.34 20.61
N PRO A 77 1.02 -2.48 21.95
CA PRO A 77 1.09 -1.33 22.85
C PRO A 77 2.24 -0.37 22.53
N GLU A 78 3.39 -0.91 22.14
CA GLU A 78 4.60 -0.15 21.80
C GLU A 78 4.39 0.71 20.54
N GLY A 79 3.77 0.15 19.50
CA GLY A 79 3.43 0.86 18.27
C GLY A 79 2.44 2.00 18.54
N LEU A 80 1.40 1.72 19.34
CA LEU A 80 0.42 2.73 19.72
C LEU A 80 1.02 3.84 20.58
N ALA A 81 1.86 3.50 21.56
CA ALA A 81 2.56 4.47 22.40
C ALA A 81 3.48 5.40 21.56
N THR A 82 4.19 4.82 20.59
CA THR A 82 5.04 5.57 19.65
C THR A 82 4.22 6.58 18.84
N LEU A 83 3.09 6.15 18.27
CA LEU A 83 2.21 7.03 17.50
C LEU A 83 1.60 8.14 18.36
N ALA A 84 1.15 7.81 19.58
CA ALA A 84 0.59 8.79 20.49
C ALA A 84 1.65 9.84 20.90
N ALA A 85 2.87 9.41 21.21
CA ALA A 85 3.97 10.32 21.55
C ALA A 85 4.31 11.27 20.39
N GLN A 86 4.42 10.76 19.16
CA GLN A 86 4.67 11.58 17.97
C GLN A 86 3.53 12.59 17.71
N ALA A 87 2.28 12.16 17.90
CA ALA A 87 1.14 13.04 17.73
C ALA A 87 1.11 14.16 18.77
N ILE A 88 1.39 13.86 20.04
CA ILE A 88 1.45 14.86 21.11
C ILE A 88 2.62 15.84 20.90
N GLN A 89 3.76 15.34 20.43
CA GLN A 89 4.91 16.20 20.09
C GLN A 89 4.56 17.20 18.98
N ALA A 90 3.86 16.75 17.94
CA ALA A 90 3.46 17.61 16.82
C ALA A 90 2.25 18.50 17.14
N TYR A 91 1.33 18.00 17.95
CA TYR A 91 0.07 18.64 18.34
C TYR A 91 -0.15 18.48 19.85
N PRO A 92 0.41 19.33 20.70
CA PRO A 92 0.31 19.19 22.17
C PRO A 92 -1.12 19.16 22.71
N SER A 93 -2.08 19.73 21.99
CA SER A 93 -3.50 19.68 22.34
C SER A 93 -4.09 18.25 22.38
N LEU A 94 -3.46 17.32 21.70
CA LEU A 94 -3.89 15.92 21.67
C LEU A 94 -3.54 15.13 22.94
N ALA A 95 -2.74 15.69 23.86
CA ALA A 95 -2.36 15.01 25.10
C ALA A 95 -3.56 14.65 25.99
N LYS A 96 -4.73 15.30 25.80
CA LYS A 96 -5.96 15.03 26.55
C LYS A 96 -7.02 14.30 25.73
N ALA A 97 -6.73 14.02 24.46
CA ALA A 97 -7.69 13.34 23.59
C ALA A 97 -7.80 11.85 23.96
N GLN A 98 -9.01 11.33 23.95
CA GLN A 98 -9.26 9.92 24.16
C GLN A 98 -9.07 9.14 22.86
N LEU A 99 -8.42 7.98 22.95
CA LEU A 99 -8.33 7.04 21.83
C LEU A 99 -9.56 6.15 21.83
N VAL A 100 -10.26 6.12 20.70
CA VAL A 100 -11.50 5.35 20.57
C VAL A 100 -11.35 4.11 19.71
N ARG A 101 -10.30 4.06 18.87
CA ARG A 101 -10.03 2.92 18.00
C ARG A 101 -8.56 2.84 17.59
N SER A 102 -8.08 1.61 17.41
CA SER A 102 -6.81 1.31 16.76
C SER A 102 -6.97 0.11 15.85
N TRP A 103 -6.14 0.04 14.82
CA TRP A 103 -5.98 -1.15 13.98
C TRP A 103 -4.61 -1.16 13.34
N ALA A 104 -4.23 -2.31 12.82
CA ALA A 104 -3.08 -2.46 11.95
C ALA A 104 -3.52 -3.00 10.58
N SER A 105 -2.66 -2.83 9.59
CA SER A 105 -2.86 -3.39 8.26
C SER A 105 -1.51 -3.58 7.57
N LEU A 106 -1.48 -4.51 6.60
CA LEU A 106 -0.27 -4.84 5.85
C LEU A 106 -0.25 -4.10 4.52
N ARG A 107 0.80 -3.32 4.30
CA ARG A 107 1.10 -2.69 3.01
C ARG A 107 1.74 -3.70 2.07
N VAL A 108 1.50 -3.53 0.79
CA VAL A 108 2.17 -4.25 -0.28
C VAL A 108 3.43 -3.49 -0.66
N MET A 109 4.60 -3.97 -0.24
CA MET A 109 5.86 -3.30 -0.51
C MET A 109 6.67 -4.05 -1.56
N SER A 110 7.03 -3.37 -2.65
CA SER A 110 8.10 -3.79 -3.56
C SER A 110 9.47 -3.48 -2.95
N PRO A 111 10.59 -3.98 -3.49
CA PRO A 111 11.90 -3.70 -2.92
C PRO A 111 12.26 -2.22 -2.80
N ASP A 112 11.84 -1.39 -3.76
CA ASP A 112 12.07 0.05 -3.82
C ASP A 112 10.84 0.91 -3.45
N GLY A 113 9.71 0.28 -3.11
CA GLY A 113 8.45 0.96 -2.79
C GLY A 113 7.67 1.47 -4.00
N LEU A 114 8.21 1.36 -5.22
CA LEU A 114 7.55 1.78 -6.45
C LEU A 114 6.68 0.66 -7.04
N PRO A 115 5.73 0.97 -7.93
CA PRO A 115 4.91 -0.05 -8.59
C PRO A 115 5.75 -1.09 -9.35
N ILE A 116 5.19 -2.28 -9.54
CA ILE A 116 5.70 -3.27 -10.46
C ILE A 116 4.62 -3.56 -11.51
N TYR A 117 4.94 -3.32 -12.76
CA TYR A 117 4.12 -3.63 -13.93
C TYR A 117 4.94 -4.53 -14.84
N GLN A 118 4.45 -5.74 -15.09
CA GLN A 118 5.18 -6.73 -15.84
C GLN A 118 4.24 -7.58 -16.70
N GLN A 119 4.57 -7.72 -17.99
CA GLN A 119 4.00 -8.77 -18.82
C GLN A 119 4.87 -10.03 -18.69
N SER A 120 4.26 -11.18 -18.52
CA SER A 120 4.98 -12.44 -18.41
C SER A 120 5.67 -12.80 -19.72
N ARG A 121 6.94 -13.18 -19.63
CA ARG A 121 7.70 -13.67 -20.78
C ARG A 121 7.35 -15.11 -21.15
N SER A 122 6.97 -15.91 -20.17
CA SER A 122 6.58 -17.31 -20.39
C SER A 122 5.11 -17.50 -20.74
N MET A 123 4.26 -16.55 -20.35
CA MET A 123 2.82 -16.53 -20.59
C MET A 123 2.40 -15.14 -21.08
N PRO A 124 2.55 -14.81 -22.39
CA PRO A 124 2.35 -13.43 -22.88
C PRO A 124 0.97 -12.82 -22.62
N GLY A 125 -0.07 -13.64 -22.36
CA GLY A 125 -1.38 -13.17 -21.93
C GLY A 125 -1.50 -12.84 -20.45
N ALA A 126 -0.46 -13.05 -19.63
CA ALA A 126 -0.46 -12.76 -18.20
C ALA A 126 0.26 -11.45 -17.89
N PHE A 127 -0.37 -10.61 -17.05
CA PHE A 127 0.13 -9.31 -16.61
C PHE A 127 0.13 -9.23 -15.09
N LEU A 128 1.18 -8.65 -14.52
CA LEU A 128 1.29 -8.31 -13.10
C LEU A 128 1.10 -6.81 -12.91
N VAL A 129 0.19 -6.44 -12.03
CA VAL A 129 0.01 -5.05 -11.55
C VAL A 129 0.02 -5.06 -10.04
N THR A 130 1.06 -4.54 -9.43
CA THR A 130 1.16 -4.46 -7.96
C THR A 130 1.85 -3.17 -7.52
N CYS A 131 1.38 -2.57 -6.43
CA CYS A 131 1.96 -1.34 -5.88
C CYS A 131 1.50 -1.10 -4.44
N HIS A 132 2.27 -0.31 -3.70
CA HIS A 132 1.88 0.22 -2.39
C HIS A 132 0.69 1.19 -2.49
N SER A 133 0.71 2.08 -3.46
CA SER A 133 -0.21 3.23 -3.54
C SER A 133 -1.36 3.02 -4.53
N GLY A 134 -2.00 1.84 -4.52
CA GLY A 134 -3.03 1.46 -5.49
C GLY A 134 -4.21 2.42 -5.59
N ILE A 135 -4.65 3.01 -4.47
CA ILE A 135 -5.75 3.99 -4.46
C ILE A 135 -5.29 5.30 -5.13
N THR A 136 -4.11 5.81 -4.78
CA THR A 136 -3.57 7.04 -5.36
C THR A 136 -3.34 6.89 -6.86
N LEU A 137 -2.89 5.72 -7.31
CA LEU A 137 -2.59 5.41 -8.70
C LEU A 137 -3.79 4.86 -9.50
N SER A 138 -4.97 4.77 -8.89
CA SER A 138 -6.16 4.14 -9.51
C SER A 138 -6.54 4.75 -10.87
N ALA A 139 -6.39 6.07 -11.03
CA ALA A 139 -6.67 6.74 -12.30
C ALA A 139 -5.70 6.31 -13.42
N VAL A 140 -4.42 6.12 -13.09
CA VAL A 140 -3.41 5.59 -14.02
C VAL A 140 -3.75 4.15 -14.36
N HIS A 141 -4.05 3.33 -13.36
CA HIS A 141 -4.40 1.93 -13.56
C HIS A 141 -5.65 1.76 -14.42
N GLY A 142 -6.69 2.54 -14.18
CA GLY A 142 -7.93 2.45 -14.93
C GLY A 142 -7.86 2.95 -16.38
N ARG A 143 -6.90 3.83 -16.70
CA ARG A 143 -6.80 4.47 -18.01
C ARG A 143 -5.66 3.91 -18.86
N ARG A 144 -4.43 3.95 -18.37
CA ARG A 144 -3.25 3.53 -19.14
C ARG A 144 -3.09 2.01 -19.21
N MET A 145 -3.47 1.30 -18.14
CA MET A 145 -3.35 -0.16 -18.12
C MET A 145 -4.26 -0.84 -19.13
N ALA A 146 -5.44 -0.29 -19.41
CA ALA A 146 -6.34 -0.86 -20.40
C ALA A 146 -5.67 -0.92 -21.78
N ASP A 147 -5.06 0.18 -22.22
CA ASP A 147 -4.37 0.25 -23.50
C ASP A 147 -3.15 -0.70 -23.54
N TRP A 148 -2.40 -0.77 -22.44
CA TRP A 148 -1.26 -1.68 -22.32
C TRP A 148 -1.68 -3.15 -22.38
N PHE A 149 -2.77 -3.54 -21.73
CA PHE A 149 -3.30 -4.90 -21.81
C PHE A 149 -3.79 -5.25 -23.22
N GLU A 150 -4.21 -4.26 -24.01
CA GLU A 150 -4.58 -4.45 -25.41
C GLU A 150 -3.38 -4.46 -26.38
N GLY A 151 -2.17 -4.32 -25.84
CA GLY A 151 -0.93 -4.45 -26.60
C GLY A 151 -0.34 -3.12 -27.07
N ALA A 152 -0.87 -1.98 -26.64
CA ALA A 152 -0.24 -0.70 -26.89
C ALA A 152 1.05 -0.58 -26.06
N PRO A 153 2.22 -0.29 -26.68
CA PRO A 153 3.45 -0.10 -25.91
C PRO A 153 3.35 1.16 -25.05
N ASP A 154 3.79 1.06 -23.80
CA ASP A 154 3.88 2.20 -22.89
C ASP A 154 5.25 2.22 -22.21
N MET A 155 6.18 2.96 -22.79
CA MET A 155 7.56 3.09 -22.30
C MET A 155 7.63 3.66 -20.87
N GLU A 156 6.63 4.46 -20.45
CA GLU A 156 6.60 4.97 -19.06
C GLU A 156 6.21 3.88 -18.06
N LEU A 157 5.46 2.86 -18.47
CA LEU A 157 5.18 1.70 -17.64
C LEU A 157 6.34 0.71 -17.58
N GLU A 158 7.12 0.60 -18.64
CA GLU A 158 8.27 -0.32 -18.73
C GLU A 158 9.36 -0.01 -17.70
N VAL A 159 9.53 1.26 -17.28
CA VAL A 159 10.50 1.62 -16.23
C VAL A 159 10.13 1.00 -14.87
N PHE A 160 8.89 0.57 -14.70
CA PHE A 160 8.40 -0.11 -13.50
C PHE A 160 8.42 -1.65 -13.62
N SER A 161 9.05 -2.19 -14.66
CA SER A 161 9.24 -3.62 -14.82
C SER A 161 10.03 -4.22 -13.64
N GLU A 162 9.78 -5.49 -13.32
CA GLU A 162 10.57 -6.20 -12.29
C GLU A 162 12.03 -6.43 -12.71
N ASP A 163 12.35 -6.25 -14.00
CA ASP A 163 13.71 -6.36 -14.55
C ASP A 163 14.67 -5.29 -14.01
N ARG A 164 14.14 -4.18 -13.44
CA ARG A 164 14.96 -3.15 -12.76
C ARG A 164 15.66 -3.65 -11.50
N PHE A 165 15.24 -4.80 -10.96
CA PHE A 165 15.88 -5.41 -9.81
C PHE A 165 16.92 -6.45 -10.25
N PRO A 166 18.07 -6.56 -9.58
CA PRO A 166 19.07 -7.58 -9.89
C PRO A 166 18.47 -8.99 -9.74
N LEU A 167 18.98 -9.92 -10.53
CA LEU A 167 18.70 -11.34 -10.34
C LEU A 167 19.43 -11.78 -9.06
N SER A 168 18.67 -12.24 -8.07
CA SER A 168 19.21 -12.84 -6.84
C SER A 168 19.62 -14.28 -7.08
#